data_f542386e427643c599d2ee131420a5c5
#
_entry.id   f542386e427643c599d2ee131420a5c5
#
_cell.length_a   1.000
_cell.length_b   1.000
_cell.length_c   1.000
_cell.angle_alpha   90.00
_cell.angle_beta   90.00
_cell.angle_gamma   90.00
#
_symmetry.space_group_name_H-M   'P 1'
#
loop_
_entity.id
_entity.type
_entity.pdbx_description
1 polymer ?
#
loop_
_entity_poly.entity_id
_entity_poly.type
_entity_poly.pdbx_seq_one_letter_code
_entity_poly.pdbx_strand_id
1 'polypeptide(L)'
;MKRRNFLKAMPAAALALAGCGQAETAPANTASLVFDHSYPLDYAAQFSADCYEGGYVLVNIPDSGRFLMIPEDAAEVDDLPADVVPLRQPLDNIYLVSTSVMDLFVHLDALDCIALSGTKAEGWYVEEAKQAMQEGRIAYAGKYSAPD
;
A
#
# COMPACT_ATOMS: atom_id res chain seq x y z
N MET A 1 -77.55 14.29 -14.08
CA MET A 1 -76.24 14.98 -14.31
C MET A 1 -75.21 14.51 -13.32
N LYS A 2 -74.27 13.65 -13.74
CA LYS A 2 -73.21 13.05 -12.91
C LYS A 2 -71.97 13.91 -13.00
N ARG A 3 -71.53 14.50 -11.89
CA ARG A 3 -70.23 15.20 -11.82
C ARG A 3 -69.10 14.17 -11.54
N ARG A 4 -68.18 14.04 -12.46
CA ARG A 4 -66.99 13.22 -12.34
C ARG A 4 -65.88 14.07 -11.68
N ASN A 5 -65.51 13.70 -10.45
CA ASN A 5 -64.35 14.26 -9.78
C ASN A 5 -63.09 13.62 -10.33
N PHE A 6 -62.23 14.42 -10.98
CA PHE A 6 -60.89 14.03 -11.36
C PHE A 6 -59.94 14.31 -10.16
N LEU A 7 -59.56 13.22 -9.48
CA LEU A 7 -58.44 13.29 -8.55
C LEU A 7 -57.14 13.31 -9.38
N LYS A 8 -56.41 14.42 -9.35
CA LYS A 8 -55.08 14.52 -9.90
C LYS A 8 -54.11 13.92 -8.87
N ALA A 9 -53.54 12.75 -9.15
CA ALA A 9 -52.44 12.18 -8.40
C ALA A 9 -51.15 12.90 -8.81
N MET A 10 -50.52 13.59 -7.87
CA MET A 10 -49.15 14.09 -8.01
C MET A 10 -48.17 12.93 -7.76
N PRO A 11 -47.18 12.70 -8.62
CA PRO A 11 -46.09 11.81 -8.28
C PRO A 11 -45.12 12.51 -7.33
N ALA A 12 -44.92 11.95 -6.17
CA ALA A 12 -43.85 12.35 -5.27
C ALA A 12 -42.53 11.90 -5.90
N ALA A 13 -41.72 12.86 -6.33
CA ALA A 13 -40.34 12.62 -6.74
C ALA A 13 -39.51 12.37 -5.49
N ALA A 14 -39.14 11.11 -5.22
CA ALA A 14 -38.15 10.76 -4.24
C ALA A 14 -36.76 11.14 -4.76
N LEU A 15 -36.15 12.20 -4.22
CA LEU A 15 -34.73 12.48 -4.39
C LEU A 15 -33.95 11.41 -3.61
N ALA A 16 -33.38 10.45 -4.33
CA ALA A 16 -32.35 9.59 -3.80
C ALA A 16 -31.07 10.41 -3.67
N LEU A 17 -30.72 10.80 -2.45
CA LEU A 17 -29.39 11.25 -2.11
C LEU A 17 -28.45 10.05 -2.26
N ALA A 18 -27.75 9.99 -3.39
CA ALA A 18 -26.61 9.12 -3.56
C ALA A 18 -25.50 9.63 -2.62
N GLY A 19 -25.47 9.12 -1.39
CA GLY A 19 -24.31 9.23 -0.54
C GLY A 19 -23.16 8.52 -1.25
N CYS A 20 -22.05 9.22 -1.45
CA CYS A 20 -20.77 8.61 -1.75
C CYS A 20 -20.40 7.75 -0.53
N GLY A 21 -20.90 6.52 -0.50
CA GLY A 21 -20.35 5.48 0.36
C GLY A 21 -18.96 5.18 -0.17
N GLN A 22 -17.93 5.41 0.64
CA GLN A 22 -16.65 4.75 0.45
C GLN A 22 -16.97 3.26 0.29
N ALA A 23 -16.58 2.70 -0.84
CA ALA A 23 -16.62 1.25 -1.01
C ALA A 23 -15.66 0.68 0.03
N GLU A 24 -16.20 0.13 1.12
CA GLU A 24 -15.46 -0.79 1.97
C GLU A 24 -15.04 -1.92 1.05
N THR A 25 -13.77 -1.91 0.69
CA THR A 25 -13.16 -3.01 -0.06
C THR A 25 -13.25 -4.20 0.88
N ALA A 26 -14.08 -5.17 0.51
CA ALA A 26 -14.18 -6.41 1.30
C ALA A 26 -12.78 -6.97 1.54
N PRO A 27 -12.47 -7.43 2.77
CA PRO A 27 -11.15 -7.97 3.07
C PRO A 27 -10.84 -9.07 2.06
N ALA A 28 -9.63 -9.02 1.53
CA ALA A 28 -9.18 -10.01 0.57
C ALA A 28 -9.22 -11.39 1.21
N ASN A 29 -9.85 -12.33 0.54
CA ASN A 29 -9.93 -13.71 1.01
C ASN A 29 -8.52 -14.33 0.98
N THR A 30 -7.75 -14.09 2.02
CA THR A 30 -6.55 -14.83 2.39
C THR A 30 -7.04 -16.05 3.15
N ALA A 31 -7.44 -17.09 2.43
CA ALA A 31 -8.32 -18.17 2.92
C ALA A 31 -7.81 -18.92 4.18
N SER A 32 -6.58 -18.69 4.59
CA SER A 32 -5.97 -19.30 5.78
C SER A 32 -5.64 -18.31 6.91
N LEU A 33 -5.71 -17.00 6.68
CA LEU A 33 -5.39 -15.99 7.69
C LEU A 33 -6.64 -15.52 8.43
N VAL A 34 -6.56 -15.42 9.76
CA VAL A 34 -7.64 -14.91 10.60
C VAL A 34 -7.50 -13.40 10.70
N PHE A 35 -8.47 -12.67 10.16
CA PHE A 35 -8.53 -11.21 10.24
C PHE A 35 -8.64 -10.76 11.70
N ASP A 36 -7.86 -9.76 12.09
CA ASP A 36 -7.87 -9.14 13.41
C ASP A 36 -8.51 -7.75 13.33
N HIS A 37 -7.85 -6.80 12.68
CA HIS A 37 -8.37 -5.44 12.54
C HIS A 37 -7.78 -4.74 11.32
N SER A 38 -8.43 -3.67 10.86
CA SER A 38 -7.83 -2.74 9.90
C SER A 38 -7.02 -1.68 10.65
N TYR A 39 -5.80 -1.39 10.19
CA TYR A 39 -4.96 -0.37 10.77
C TYR A 39 -5.59 1.02 10.57
N PRO A 40 -5.80 1.81 11.63
CA PRO A 40 -6.42 3.13 11.52
C PRO A 40 -5.47 4.09 10.81
N LEU A 41 -5.94 4.71 9.73
CA LEU A 41 -5.19 5.71 8.97
C LEU A 41 -5.87 7.07 9.14
N ASP A 42 -5.26 7.96 9.93
CA ASP A 42 -5.86 9.27 10.24
C ASP A 42 -5.78 10.26 9.07
N TYR A 43 -4.76 10.16 8.24
CA TYR A 43 -4.46 11.13 7.19
C TYR A 43 -4.31 10.52 5.80
N ALA A 44 -3.91 9.27 5.72
CA ALA A 44 -3.70 8.59 4.44
C ALA A 44 -5.01 7.96 3.94
N ALA A 45 -5.36 8.23 2.68
CA ALA A 45 -6.54 7.69 2.02
C ALA A 45 -6.20 6.90 0.74
N GLN A 46 -4.91 6.75 0.44
CA GLN A 46 -4.43 6.15 -0.81
C GLN A 46 -4.03 4.68 -0.66
N PHE A 47 -4.16 4.12 0.54
CA PHE A 47 -3.96 2.69 0.80
C PHE A 47 -4.77 2.25 2.01
N SER A 48 -4.89 0.95 2.21
CA SER A 48 -5.39 0.35 3.44
C SER A 48 -4.42 -0.73 3.92
N ALA A 49 -4.45 -1.03 5.22
CA ALA A 49 -3.66 -2.09 5.81
C ALA A 49 -4.55 -2.92 6.74
N ASP A 50 -4.73 -4.19 6.42
CA ASP A 50 -5.50 -5.14 7.20
C ASP A 50 -4.53 -6.07 7.95
N CYS A 51 -4.68 -6.10 9.27
CA CYS A 51 -3.86 -6.89 10.17
C CYS A 51 -4.54 -8.24 10.42
N TYR A 52 -3.75 -9.29 10.48
CA TYR A 52 -4.18 -10.66 10.72
C TYR A 52 -3.44 -11.26 11.90
N GLU A 53 -4.02 -12.28 12.54
CA GLU A 53 -3.35 -13.03 13.60
C GLU A 53 -1.98 -13.55 13.13
N GLY A 54 -1.00 -13.57 14.05
CA GLY A 54 0.38 -13.95 13.71
C GLY A 54 1.22 -12.82 13.10
N GLY A 55 0.69 -11.58 13.07
CA GLY A 55 1.44 -10.40 12.64
C GLY A 55 1.51 -10.18 11.12
N TYR A 56 0.73 -10.92 10.34
CA TYR A 56 0.62 -10.65 8.90
C TYR A 56 -0.13 -9.36 8.64
N VAL A 57 0.30 -8.60 7.63
CA VAL A 57 -0.38 -7.34 7.24
C VAL A 57 -0.57 -7.32 5.73
N LEU A 58 -1.81 -7.20 5.29
CA LEU A 58 -2.14 -7.00 3.88
C LEU A 58 -2.27 -5.51 3.59
N VAL A 59 -1.35 -4.97 2.82
CA VAL A 59 -1.39 -3.61 2.30
C VAL A 59 -2.05 -3.61 0.94
N ASN A 60 -3.12 -2.85 0.78
CA ASN A 60 -3.80 -2.65 -0.50
C ASN A 60 -3.58 -1.23 -0.99
N ILE A 61 -2.97 -1.07 -2.15
CA ILE A 61 -2.72 0.23 -2.80
C ILE A 61 -3.55 0.24 -4.09
N PRO A 62 -4.66 1.00 -4.17
CA PRO A 62 -5.49 1.08 -5.35
C PRO A 62 -4.66 1.34 -6.61
N ASP A 63 -4.98 0.68 -7.70
CA ASP A 63 -4.32 0.77 -9.01
C ASP A 63 -2.82 0.37 -9.03
N SER A 64 -2.26 -0.07 -7.88
CA SER A 64 -0.85 -0.47 -7.78
C SER A 64 -0.64 -1.93 -7.38
N GLY A 65 -1.51 -2.47 -6.52
CA GLY A 65 -1.46 -3.88 -6.13
C GLY A 65 -1.73 -4.12 -4.65
N ARG A 66 -1.66 -5.39 -4.29
CA ARG A 66 -1.87 -5.89 -2.93
C ARG A 66 -0.62 -6.63 -2.47
N PHE A 67 -0.15 -6.31 -1.28
CA PHE A 67 1.12 -6.80 -0.75
C PHE A 67 0.89 -7.41 0.63
N LEU A 68 1.20 -8.70 0.79
CA LEU A 68 1.12 -9.38 2.08
C LEU A 68 2.48 -9.34 2.75
N MET A 69 2.59 -8.54 3.80
CA MET A 69 3.77 -8.53 4.67
C MET A 69 3.74 -9.78 5.54
N ILE A 70 4.75 -10.62 5.44
CA ILE A 70 4.90 -11.86 6.19
C ILE A 70 6.02 -11.64 7.22
N PRO A 71 5.76 -11.82 8.53
CA PRO A 71 6.82 -11.74 9.54
C PRO A 71 7.95 -12.73 9.28
N GLU A 72 9.16 -12.42 9.73
CA GLU A 72 10.38 -13.20 9.48
C GLU A 72 10.22 -14.68 9.84
N ASP A 73 9.69 -14.96 11.03
CA ASP A 73 9.54 -16.31 11.57
C ASP A 73 8.16 -16.93 11.29
N ALA A 74 7.29 -16.25 10.55
CA ALA A 74 5.96 -16.75 10.26
C ALA A 74 5.95 -17.75 9.09
N ALA A 75 4.93 -18.60 9.08
CA ALA A 75 4.74 -19.56 7.98
C ALA A 75 4.42 -18.86 6.66
N GLU A 76 4.79 -19.48 5.54
CA GLU A 76 4.28 -19.07 4.23
C GLU A 76 2.77 -19.26 4.17
N VAL A 77 2.11 -18.42 3.39
CA VAL A 77 0.67 -18.50 3.15
C VAL A 77 0.46 -19.15 1.79
N ASP A 78 -0.08 -20.37 1.83
CA ASP A 78 -0.45 -21.09 0.62
C ASP A 78 -1.74 -20.48 0.02
N ASP A 79 -1.93 -20.68 -1.28
CA ASP A 79 -3.16 -20.29 -2.01
C ASP A 79 -3.49 -18.79 -1.95
N LEU A 80 -2.47 -17.93 -1.97
CA LEU A 80 -2.69 -16.49 -2.10
C LEU A 80 -3.39 -16.16 -3.44
N PRO A 81 -4.32 -15.19 -3.44
CA PRO A 81 -4.87 -14.66 -4.67
C PRO A 81 -3.75 -14.20 -5.63
N ALA A 82 -3.94 -14.40 -6.93
CA ALA A 82 -2.91 -14.12 -7.94
C ALA A 82 -2.47 -12.65 -8.01
N ASP A 83 -3.27 -11.74 -7.46
CA ASP A 83 -3.01 -10.31 -7.37
C ASP A 83 -2.32 -9.89 -6.06
N VAL A 84 -2.04 -10.82 -5.16
CA VAL A 84 -1.33 -10.58 -3.89
C VAL A 84 0.12 -10.99 -4.01
N VAL A 85 1.02 -10.03 -3.78
CA VAL A 85 2.47 -10.25 -3.75
C VAL A 85 2.91 -10.49 -2.31
N PRO A 86 3.45 -11.68 -1.96
CA PRO A 86 4.02 -11.91 -0.64
C PRO A 86 5.36 -11.19 -0.49
N LEU A 87 5.55 -10.50 0.64
CA LEU A 87 6.77 -9.81 1.01
C LEU A 87 7.19 -10.27 2.41
N ARG A 88 8.23 -11.11 2.48
CA ARG A 88 8.78 -11.59 3.76
C ARG A 88 9.69 -10.54 4.37
N GLN A 89 9.53 -10.32 5.65
CA GLN A 89 10.41 -9.46 6.45
C GLN A 89 11.66 -10.24 6.92
N PRO A 90 12.81 -9.55 7.12
CA PRO A 90 13.05 -8.15 6.81
C PRO A 90 13.14 -7.90 5.29
N LEU A 91 12.73 -6.72 4.85
CA LEU A 91 12.95 -6.27 3.47
C LEU A 91 14.34 -5.63 3.40
N ASP A 92 15.35 -6.36 2.95
CA ASP A 92 16.77 -5.99 3.01
C ASP A 92 17.45 -5.83 1.63
N ASN A 93 16.70 -5.97 0.55
CA ASN A 93 17.22 -5.86 -0.83
C ASN A 93 16.45 -4.81 -1.65
N ILE A 94 16.24 -3.62 -1.07
CA ILE A 94 15.44 -2.58 -1.73
C ILE A 94 16.29 -1.87 -2.79
N TYR A 95 15.76 -1.76 -4.01
CA TYR A 95 16.23 -0.84 -5.03
C TYR A 95 15.49 0.48 -4.92
N LEU A 96 16.14 1.50 -4.37
CA LEU A 96 15.56 2.82 -4.19
C LEU A 96 15.83 3.72 -5.40
N VAL A 97 14.77 4.12 -6.08
CA VAL A 97 14.85 5.02 -7.26
C VAL A 97 14.33 6.43 -6.96
N SER A 98 13.49 6.58 -5.94
CA SER A 98 12.91 7.87 -5.56
C SER A 98 13.80 8.59 -4.56
N THR A 99 14.35 9.74 -4.93
CA THR A 99 15.21 10.53 -4.06
C THR A 99 14.49 11.10 -2.84
N SER A 100 13.19 11.38 -2.96
CA SER A 100 12.38 11.92 -1.85
C SER A 100 12.09 10.91 -0.75
N VAL A 101 12.30 9.62 -1.00
CA VAL A 101 12.02 8.55 -0.02
C VAL A 101 13.26 8.22 0.82
N MET A 102 14.48 8.54 0.35
CA MET A 102 15.72 8.22 1.05
C MET A 102 15.75 8.78 2.48
N ASP A 103 15.31 10.02 2.67
CA ASP A 103 15.26 10.68 3.97
C ASP A 103 14.35 9.97 4.97
N LEU A 104 13.25 9.36 4.48
CA LEU A 104 12.36 8.54 5.33
C LEU A 104 13.08 7.29 5.84
N PHE A 105 13.89 6.62 5.03
CA PHE A 105 14.67 5.47 5.46
C PHE A 105 15.70 5.84 6.53
N VAL A 106 16.33 7.02 6.42
CA VAL A 106 17.25 7.53 7.45
C VAL A 106 16.50 7.78 8.75
N HIS A 107 15.36 8.46 8.71
CA HIS A 107 14.56 8.76 9.90
C HIS A 107 13.95 7.54 10.58
N LEU A 108 13.72 6.47 9.83
CA LEU A 108 13.25 5.18 10.37
C LEU A 108 14.37 4.26 10.83
N ASP A 109 15.65 4.71 10.75
CA ASP A 109 16.83 3.88 11.00
C ASP A 109 16.84 2.58 10.16
N ALA A 110 16.38 2.71 8.91
CA ALA A 110 16.15 1.59 7.98
C ALA A 110 17.04 1.68 6.72
N LEU A 111 18.10 2.47 6.76
CA LEU A 111 18.97 2.68 5.60
C LEU A 111 19.62 1.37 5.13
N ASP A 112 19.90 0.46 6.04
CA ASP A 112 20.51 -0.85 5.74
C ASP A 112 19.57 -1.79 4.97
N CYS A 113 18.29 -1.47 4.87
CA CYS A 113 17.34 -2.19 3.99
C CYS A 113 17.58 -1.89 2.49
N ILE A 114 18.31 -0.81 2.17
CA ILE A 114 18.55 -0.40 0.79
C ILE A 114 19.86 -1.04 0.30
N ALA A 115 19.75 -1.91 -0.68
CA ALA A 115 20.92 -2.52 -1.35
C ALA A 115 21.37 -1.71 -2.57
N LEU A 116 20.40 -1.13 -3.31
CA LEU A 116 20.65 -0.51 -4.60
C LEU A 116 20.04 0.89 -4.67
N SER A 117 20.73 1.80 -5.35
CA SER A 117 20.28 3.18 -5.58
C SER A 117 20.24 3.51 -7.08
N GLY A 118 19.15 4.18 -7.49
CA GLY A 118 19.02 4.77 -8.82
C GLY A 118 19.75 6.11 -8.99
N THR A 119 20.36 6.61 -7.92
CA THR A 119 21.12 7.87 -7.89
C THR A 119 22.55 7.60 -7.45
N LYS A 120 23.52 8.16 -8.14
CA LYS A 120 24.95 8.04 -7.77
C LYS A 120 25.26 8.81 -6.49
N ALA A 121 26.36 8.43 -5.79
CA ALA A 121 26.74 9.05 -4.52
C ALA A 121 26.85 10.58 -4.59
N GLU A 122 27.42 11.13 -5.65
CA GLU A 122 27.57 12.58 -5.85
C GLU A 122 26.24 13.31 -6.09
N GLY A 123 25.18 12.58 -6.44
CA GLY A 123 23.84 13.13 -6.67
C GLY A 123 22.96 13.18 -5.41
N TRP A 124 23.42 12.63 -4.28
CA TRP A 124 22.68 12.65 -3.03
C TRP A 124 22.98 13.91 -2.20
N TYR A 125 21.91 14.49 -1.64
CA TYR A 125 21.99 15.56 -0.63
C TYR A 125 21.88 15.01 0.80
N VAL A 126 21.41 13.76 0.95
CA VAL A 126 21.34 13.04 2.23
C VAL A 126 22.74 12.45 2.50
N GLU A 127 23.44 12.97 3.52
CA GLU A 127 24.84 12.61 3.78
C GLU A 127 24.99 11.14 4.18
N GLU A 128 24.04 10.59 4.95
CA GLU A 128 24.01 9.17 5.36
C GLU A 128 23.96 8.24 4.14
N ALA A 129 23.15 8.60 3.14
CA ALA A 129 23.05 7.83 1.89
C ALA A 129 24.37 7.90 1.09
N LYS A 130 24.95 9.10 1.02
CA LYS A 130 26.24 9.31 0.36
C LYS A 130 27.35 8.50 1.01
N GLN A 131 27.42 8.52 2.34
CA GLN A 131 28.38 7.75 3.12
C GLN A 131 28.16 6.25 2.92
N ALA A 132 26.91 5.75 2.99
CA ALA A 132 26.59 4.35 2.78
C ALA A 132 27.04 3.85 1.39
N MET A 133 26.90 4.69 0.36
CA MET A 133 27.38 4.36 -0.99
C MET A 133 28.92 4.38 -1.09
N GLN A 134 29.59 5.33 -0.42
CA GLN A 134 31.06 5.40 -0.40
C GLN A 134 31.68 4.20 0.34
N GLU A 135 31.00 3.71 1.37
CA GLU A 135 31.35 2.51 2.13
C GLU A 135 30.99 1.20 1.39
N GLY A 136 30.27 1.28 0.29
CA GLY A 136 29.84 0.11 -0.50
C GLY A 136 28.66 -0.65 0.07
N ARG A 137 27.95 -0.10 1.06
CA ARG A 137 26.71 -0.71 1.61
C ARG A 137 25.55 -0.57 0.64
N ILE A 138 25.50 0.54 -0.12
CA ILE A 138 24.51 0.76 -1.18
C ILE A 138 25.26 0.90 -2.50
N ALA A 139 24.88 0.09 -3.51
CA ALA A 139 25.48 0.16 -4.84
C ALA A 139 24.62 1.00 -5.80
N TYR A 140 25.25 1.68 -6.75
CA TYR A 140 24.53 2.28 -7.87
C TYR A 140 24.15 1.20 -8.89
N ALA A 141 22.89 1.16 -9.31
CA ALA A 141 22.36 0.16 -10.22
C ALA A 141 21.67 0.78 -11.46
N GLY A 142 22.14 1.94 -11.89
CA GLY A 142 21.52 2.65 -13.01
C GLY A 142 20.26 3.42 -12.61
N LYS A 143 19.69 4.14 -13.56
CA LYS A 143 18.41 4.83 -13.40
C LYS A 143 17.28 3.83 -13.64
N TYR A 144 16.11 4.04 -13.01
CA TYR A 144 14.93 3.18 -13.24
C TYR A 144 14.55 3.05 -14.74
N SER A 145 14.85 4.07 -15.55
CA SER A 145 14.58 4.08 -17.00
C SER A 145 15.67 3.39 -17.83
N ALA A 146 16.83 3.13 -17.24
CA ALA A 146 17.97 2.46 -17.87
C ALA A 146 18.84 1.83 -16.76
N PRO A 147 18.39 0.71 -16.16
CA PRO A 147 19.20 0.01 -15.16
C PRO A 147 20.45 -0.61 -15.81
N ASP A 148 21.55 -0.62 -15.05
CA ASP A 148 22.83 -1.22 -15.46
C ASP A 148 22.82 -2.74 -15.32
#